data_dc330c5fea52a023e4624eadeb57d2ee
#
_entry.id   dc330c5fea52a023e4624eadeb57d2ee
#
_cell.length_a   1.000
_cell.length_b   1.000
_cell.length_c   1.000
_cell.angle_alpha   90.00
_cell.angle_beta   90.00
_cell.angle_gamma   90.00
#
_symmetry.space_group_name_H-M   'P 1'
#
loop_
_entity.id
_entity.type
_entity.pdbx_description
1 polymer ?
#
loop_
_entity_poly.entity_id
_entity_poly.type
_entity_poly.pdbx_seq_one_letter_code
_entity_poly.pdbx_strand_id
1 'polypeptide(L)'
;APGDEFNAVTDERMARELVEQRKQAAKDAAANAMQKVTLDNLFAKMQEGEMKELNLIVKADVQGSAEAVKASLEKISNEEVRVKVIHAAVGAVNESDILLASTAGAIIVGFNVRADAAAMANGQRANVDMRFYRVIYDAVDEIEAAMKGMLAPKFEEVVIGHAEVRQTYKVSAIGTVAGCMVKDGKVTRDGKVRILRDNIVIYEGEIGS
;
A
#
# COMPACT_ATOMS: atom_id res chain seq x y z
N ALA A 1 -10.19 -27.00 -7.53
CA ALA A 1 -9.02 -26.35 -8.15
C ALA A 1 -7.79 -27.29 -8.09
N PRO A 2 -6.69 -27.05 -8.85
CA PRO A 2 -5.47 -27.82 -8.71
C PRO A 2 -4.96 -27.77 -7.26
N GLY A 3 -4.83 -28.93 -6.61
CA GLY A 3 -4.44 -29.04 -5.20
C GLY A 3 -5.60 -29.26 -4.20
N ASP A 4 -6.84 -29.22 -4.66
CA ASP A 4 -7.99 -29.54 -3.81
C ASP A 4 -8.06 -31.05 -3.49
N GLU A 5 -8.45 -31.38 -2.27
CA GLU A 5 -8.67 -32.75 -1.87
C GLU A 5 -9.94 -33.32 -2.56
N PHE A 6 -9.77 -34.47 -3.20
CA PHE A 6 -10.86 -35.21 -3.84
C PHE A 6 -11.23 -36.43 -3.01
N ASN A 7 -12.44 -36.43 -2.48
CA ASN A 7 -12.98 -37.54 -1.69
C ASN A 7 -14.14 -38.21 -2.43
N ALA A 8 -14.05 -39.50 -2.71
CA ALA A 8 -15.15 -40.26 -3.27
C ALA A 8 -16.12 -40.69 -2.16
N VAL A 9 -17.41 -40.50 -2.39
CA VAL A 9 -18.50 -40.91 -1.48
C VAL A 9 -19.43 -41.87 -2.22
N THR A 10 -19.92 -42.84 -1.53
CA THR A 10 -20.80 -43.90 -2.08
C THR A 10 -22.26 -43.46 -2.24
N ASP A 11 -22.68 -42.38 -1.54
CA ASP A 11 -24.03 -41.87 -1.56
C ASP A 11 -24.06 -40.36 -1.91
N GLU A 12 -24.85 -40.00 -2.92
CA GLU A 12 -25.01 -38.62 -3.37
C GLU A 12 -25.61 -37.71 -2.28
N ARG A 13 -26.50 -38.24 -1.47
CA ARG A 13 -27.11 -37.47 -0.36
C ARG A 13 -26.08 -37.08 0.67
N MET A 14 -25.23 -38.02 1.07
CA MET A 14 -24.11 -37.77 1.98
C MET A 14 -23.08 -36.78 1.41
N ALA A 15 -22.82 -36.82 0.10
CA ALA A 15 -21.96 -35.87 -0.57
C ALA A 15 -22.52 -34.45 -0.49
N ARG A 16 -23.81 -34.26 -0.72
CA ARG A 16 -24.45 -32.94 -0.63
C ARG A 16 -24.42 -32.38 0.79
N GLU A 17 -24.73 -33.21 1.79
CA GLU A 17 -24.67 -32.79 3.21
C GLU A 17 -23.26 -32.37 3.62
N LEU A 18 -22.21 -33.10 3.23
CA LEU A 18 -20.81 -32.74 3.50
C LEU A 18 -20.38 -31.43 2.82
N VAL A 19 -20.80 -31.20 1.57
CA VAL A 19 -20.51 -29.95 0.86
C VAL A 19 -21.21 -28.76 1.53
N GLU A 20 -22.45 -28.95 1.96
CA GLU A 20 -23.22 -27.89 2.62
C GLU A 20 -22.63 -27.55 4.00
N GLN A 21 -22.26 -28.56 4.80
CA GLN A 21 -21.56 -28.36 6.06
C GLN A 21 -20.21 -27.61 5.89
N ARG A 22 -19.41 -27.98 4.90
CA ARG A 22 -18.14 -27.28 4.62
C ARG A 22 -18.35 -25.84 4.16
N LYS A 23 -19.36 -25.59 3.32
CA LYS A 23 -19.74 -24.22 2.91
C LYS A 23 -20.24 -23.39 4.10
N GLN A 24 -21.02 -23.98 4.99
CA GLN A 24 -21.49 -23.28 6.17
C GLN A 24 -20.35 -22.99 7.14
N ALA A 25 -19.48 -23.96 7.41
CA ALA A 25 -18.30 -23.76 8.26
C ALA A 25 -17.37 -22.68 7.70
N ALA A 26 -17.18 -22.63 6.38
CA ALA A 26 -16.39 -21.57 5.73
C ALA A 26 -17.05 -20.20 5.85
N LYS A 27 -18.38 -20.11 5.72
CA LYS A 27 -19.13 -18.86 5.95
C LYS A 27 -19.06 -18.40 7.40
N ASP A 28 -19.20 -19.32 8.34
CA ASP A 28 -19.14 -19.01 9.77
C ASP A 28 -17.73 -18.59 10.20
N ALA A 29 -16.70 -19.21 9.63
CA ALA A 29 -15.32 -18.80 9.83
C ALA A 29 -15.04 -17.39 9.26
N ALA A 30 -15.55 -17.09 8.06
CA ALA A 30 -15.44 -15.77 7.46
C ALA A 30 -16.22 -14.70 8.24
N ALA A 31 -17.44 -15.03 8.71
CA ALA A 31 -18.25 -14.13 9.54
C ALA A 31 -17.59 -13.86 10.90
N ASN A 32 -17.00 -14.87 11.54
CA ASN A 32 -16.28 -14.73 12.80
C ASN A 32 -14.97 -13.94 12.65
N ALA A 33 -14.31 -14.00 11.49
CA ALA A 33 -13.13 -13.17 11.19
C ALA A 33 -13.51 -11.68 11.02
N MET A 34 -14.72 -11.39 10.52
CA MET A 34 -15.23 -10.01 10.38
C MET A 34 -15.79 -9.43 11.70
N GLN A 35 -16.18 -10.24 12.68
CA GLN A 35 -16.95 -9.79 13.85
C GLN A 35 -16.15 -9.30 15.05
N LYS A 36 -14.81 -9.27 15.00
CA LYS A 36 -13.99 -8.77 16.13
C LYS A 36 -13.29 -7.46 15.84
N VAL A 37 -14.04 -6.45 15.38
CA VAL A 37 -13.60 -5.07 15.55
C VAL A 37 -14.11 -4.60 16.91
N THR A 38 -13.39 -4.94 17.98
CA THR A 38 -13.58 -4.33 19.30
C THR A 38 -12.90 -2.96 19.31
N LEU A 39 -13.38 -2.05 20.19
CA LEU A 39 -12.80 -0.72 20.38
C LEU A 39 -11.28 -0.79 20.67
N ASP A 40 -10.83 -1.85 21.36
CA ASP A 40 -9.41 -2.08 21.62
C ASP A 40 -8.61 -2.35 20.33
N ASN A 41 -9.19 -3.06 19.36
CA ASN A 41 -8.57 -3.28 18.04
C ASN A 41 -8.60 -2.02 17.15
N LEU A 42 -9.56 -1.12 17.35
CA LEU A 42 -9.58 0.20 16.70
C LEU A 42 -8.44 1.09 17.21
N PHE A 43 -8.21 1.12 18.52
CA PHE A 43 -7.08 1.85 19.12
C PHE A 43 -5.72 1.27 18.70
N ALA A 44 -5.57 -0.05 18.62
CA ALA A 44 -4.36 -0.69 18.10
C ALA A 44 -4.11 -0.34 16.63
N LYS A 45 -5.15 -0.37 15.77
CA LYS A 45 -5.05 0.07 14.36
C LYS A 45 -4.77 1.56 14.20
N MET A 46 -5.25 2.40 15.11
CA MET A 46 -4.92 3.83 15.11
C MET A 46 -3.49 4.12 15.59
N GLN A 47 -2.90 3.26 16.43
CA GLN A 47 -1.49 3.36 16.86
C GLN A 47 -0.50 2.78 15.84
N GLU A 48 -0.93 1.84 14.98
CA GLU A 48 -0.07 1.21 13.95
C GLU A 48 0.17 2.11 12.72
N GLY A 49 -0.28 3.37 12.74
CA GLY A 49 -0.18 4.25 11.55
C GLY A 49 -0.99 3.67 10.39
N GLU A 50 -1.69 4.51 9.63
CA GLU A 50 -2.54 4.07 8.51
C GLU A 50 -1.76 3.19 7.52
N MET A 51 -1.84 1.86 7.72
CA MET A 51 -1.34 0.90 6.74
C MET A 51 -2.11 1.14 5.44
N LYS A 52 -1.41 1.56 4.41
CA LYS A 52 -2.02 1.81 3.11
C LYS A 52 -2.47 0.50 2.50
N GLU A 53 -3.69 0.45 1.97
CA GLU A 53 -4.20 -0.73 1.25
C GLU A 53 -4.15 -0.45 -0.25
N LEU A 54 -3.53 -1.38 -1.00
CA LEU A 54 -3.58 -1.42 -2.46
C LEU A 54 -4.58 -2.51 -2.87
N ASN A 55 -5.77 -2.08 -3.28
CA ASN A 55 -6.81 -2.99 -3.72
C ASN A 55 -6.60 -3.40 -5.18
N LEU A 56 -6.68 -4.70 -5.46
CA LEU A 56 -6.53 -5.26 -6.79
C LEU A 56 -7.74 -6.12 -7.19
N ILE A 57 -8.06 -6.11 -8.48
CA ILE A 57 -8.98 -7.05 -9.12
C ILE A 57 -8.19 -7.86 -10.13
N VAL A 58 -8.19 -9.19 -10.01
CA VAL A 58 -7.45 -10.09 -10.89
C VAL A 58 -8.39 -10.78 -11.86
N LYS A 59 -8.11 -10.67 -13.16
CA LYS A 59 -8.80 -11.42 -14.22
C LYS A 59 -7.78 -12.24 -14.99
N ALA A 60 -8.06 -13.52 -15.22
CA ALA A 60 -7.15 -14.41 -15.94
C ALA A 60 -7.90 -15.31 -16.94
N ASP A 61 -7.15 -15.97 -17.81
CA ASP A 61 -7.67 -16.89 -18.81
C ASP A 61 -8.22 -18.19 -18.18
N VAL A 62 -7.58 -18.67 -17.12
CA VAL A 62 -7.97 -19.90 -16.40
C VAL A 62 -7.89 -19.70 -14.88
N GLN A 63 -8.62 -20.55 -14.14
CA GLN A 63 -8.71 -20.47 -12.68
C GLN A 63 -7.35 -20.60 -11.98
N GLY A 64 -6.50 -21.53 -12.44
CA GLY A 64 -5.17 -21.72 -11.87
C GLY A 64 -4.27 -20.49 -12.03
N SER A 65 -4.37 -19.79 -13.18
CA SER A 65 -3.66 -18.53 -13.41
C SER A 65 -4.16 -17.43 -12.46
N ALA A 66 -5.48 -17.31 -12.28
CA ALA A 66 -6.07 -16.33 -11.38
C ALA A 66 -5.60 -16.52 -9.92
N GLU A 67 -5.59 -17.77 -9.45
CA GLU A 67 -5.13 -18.13 -8.11
C GLU A 67 -3.61 -17.91 -7.93
N ALA A 68 -2.82 -18.30 -8.93
CA ALA A 68 -1.37 -18.10 -8.89
C ALA A 68 -0.99 -16.61 -8.86
N VAL A 69 -1.62 -15.79 -9.71
CA VAL A 69 -1.42 -14.34 -9.74
C VAL A 69 -1.85 -13.71 -8.42
N LYS A 70 -3.03 -14.06 -7.91
CA LYS A 70 -3.52 -13.61 -6.61
C LYS A 70 -2.52 -13.91 -5.49
N ALA A 71 -2.11 -15.18 -5.37
CA ALA A 71 -1.17 -15.60 -4.32
C ALA A 71 0.19 -14.90 -4.43
N SER A 72 0.67 -14.64 -5.65
CA SER A 72 1.94 -13.96 -5.86
C SER A 72 1.85 -12.48 -5.51
N LEU A 73 0.76 -11.79 -5.87
CA LEU A 73 0.55 -10.38 -5.56
C LEU A 73 0.32 -10.15 -4.06
N GLU A 74 -0.43 -11.02 -3.39
CA GLU A 74 -0.66 -10.90 -1.93
C GLU A 74 0.64 -11.11 -1.11
N LYS A 75 1.61 -11.89 -1.61
CA LYS A 75 2.91 -12.09 -0.96
C LYS A 75 3.82 -10.86 -0.95
N ILE A 76 3.59 -9.89 -1.83
CA ILE A 76 4.38 -8.66 -1.90
C ILE A 76 4.06 -7.71 -0.74
N SER A 77 2.93 -7.93 -0.05
CA SER A 77 2.51 -7.12 1.10
C SER A 77 3.63 -6.95 2.12
N ASN A 78 3.81 -5.74 2.61
CA ASN A 78 4.77 -5.40 3.65
C ASN A 78 4.07 -4.68 4.82
N GLU A 79 4.82 -4.25 5.82
CA GLU A 79 4.29 -3.58 7.02
C GLU A 79 3.68 -2.19 6.74
N GLU A 80 4.08 -1.54 5.63
CA GLU A 80 3.65 -0.18 5.28
C GLU A 80 2.49 -0.18 4.27
N VAL A 81 2.44 -1.18 3.35
CA VAL A 81 1.42 -1.31 2.29
C VAL A 81 0.93 -2.75 2.21
N ARG A 82 -0.37 -2.93 2.36
CA ARG A 82 -1.03 -4.22 2.20
C ARG A 82 -1.65 -4.35 0.81
N VAL A 83 -1.23 -5.35 0.06
CA VAL A 83 -1.88 -5.72 -1.21
C VAL A 83 -3.05 -6.64 -0.92
N LYS A 84 -4.24 -6.26 -1.40
CA LYS A 84 -5.47 -7.00 -1.18
C LYS A 84 -6.17 -7.27 -2.50
N VAL A 85 -6.28 -8.54 -2.87
CA VAL A 85 -7.08 -8.93 -4.04
C VAL A 85 -8.54 -9.06 -3.61
N ILE A 86 -9.35 -8.04 -3.95
CA ILE A 86 -10.77 -7.97 -3.58
C ILE A 86 -11.65 -8.87 -4.45
N HIS A 87 -11.23 -9.12 -5.69
CA HIS A 87 -11.93 -10.01 -6.61
C HIS A 87 -10.95 -10.73 -7.53
N ALA A 88 -11.13 -12.03 -7.72
CA ALA A 88 -10.38 -12.83 -8.69
C ALA A 88 -11.35 -13.70 -9.48
N ALA A 89 -11.31 -13.61 -10.82
CA ALA A 89 -12.22 -14.35 -11.68
C ALA A 89 -11.59 -14.67 -13.04
N VAL A 90 -12.20 -15.62 -13.73
CA VAL A 90 -11.80 -16.05 -15.08
C VAL A 90 -12.57 -15.26 -16.14
N GLY A 91 -11.90 -14.99 -17.24
CA GLY A 91 -12.48 -14.33 -18.44
C GLY A 91 -12.00 -12.90 -18.65
N ALA A 92 -12.53 -12.26 -19.67
CA ALA A 92 -12.23 -10.87 -20.01
C ALA A 92 -12.67 -9.90 -18.89
N VAL A 93 -12.02 -8.74 -18.83
CA VAL A 93 -12.47 -7.65 -17.96
C VAL A 93 -13.76 -7.07 -18.53
N ASN A 94 -14.80 -7.00 -17.72
CA ASN A 94 -16.13 -6.54 -18.08
C ASN A 94 -16.52 -5.26 -17.32
N GLU A 95 -17.71 -4.72 -17.64
CA GLU A 95 -18.23 -3.49 -17.03
C GLU A 95 -18.42 -3.60 -15.50
N SER A 96 -18.84 -4.77 -15.01
CA SER A 96 -19.01 -4.99 -13.57
C SER A 96 -17.66 -4.92 -12.81
N ASP A 97 -16.58 -5.39 -13.43
CA ASP A 97 -15.24 -5.27 -12.88
C ASP A 97 -14.79 -3.81 -12.78
N ILE A 98 -15.12 -2.99 -13.80
CA ILE A 98 -14.85 -1.55 -13.81
C ILE A 98 -15.63 -0.84 -12.71
N LEU A 99 -16.90 -1.16 -12.54
CA LEU A 99 -17.75 -0.56 -11.49
C LEU A 99 -17.20 -0.89 -10.10
N LEU A 100 -16.81 -2.16 -9.87
CA LEU A 100 -16.20 -2.61 -8.63
C LEU A 100 -14.87 -1.89 -8.38
N ALA A 101 -14.01 -1.79 -9.40
CA ALA A 101 -12.72 -1.11 -9.29
C ALA A 101 -12.89 0.38 -8.95
N SER A 102 -13.80 1.06 -9.63
CA SER A 102 -14.09 2.48 -9.38
C SER A 102 -14.61 2.72 -7.96
N THR A 103 -15.46 1.83 -7.44
CA THR A 103 -16.04 1.96 -6.09
C THR A 103 -15.01 1.65 -5.00
N ALA A 104 -14.14 0.65 -5.23
CA ALA A 104 -13.15 0.20 -4.26
C ALA A 104 -11.79 0.92 -4.38
N GLY A 105 -11.61 1.81 -5.34
CA GLY A 105 -10.32 2.42 -5.67
C GLY A 105 -9.27 1.36 -6.06
N ALA A 106 -9.67 0.34 -6.81
CA ALA A 106 -8.83 -0.81 -7.12
C ALA A 106 -8.21 -0.70 -8.54
N ILE A 107 -7.02 -1.28 -8.70
CA ILE A 107 -6.36 -1.48 -9.99
C ILE A 107 -6.81 -2.83 -10.57
N ILE A 108 -7.09 -2.89 -11.85
CA ILE A 108 -7.43 -4.13 -12.54
C ILE A 108 -6.18 -4.75 -13.17
N VAL A 109 -5.88 -5.98 -12.79
CA VAL A 109 -4.78 -6.79 -13.30
C VAL A 109 -5.35 -7.90 -14.18
N GLY A 110 -5.16 -7.79 -15.48
CA GLY A 110 -5.53 -8.81 -16.47
C GLY A 110 -4.34 -9.68 -16.83
N PHE A 111 -4.41 -10.98 -16.53
CA PHE A 111 -3.37 -11.93 -16.89
C PHE A 111 -3.81 -12.77 -18.08
N ASN A 112 -3.10 -12.63 -19.22
CA ASN A 112 -3.39 -13.29 -20.48
C ASN A 112 -4.83 -13.06 -21.02
N VAL A 113 -5.49 -11.99 -20.58
CA VAL A 113 -6.83 -11.56 -21.02
C VAL A 113 -6.81 -10.12 -21.51
N ARG A 114 -7.94 -9.65 -22.05
CA ARG A 114 -8.16 -8.26 -22.44
C ARG A 114 -9.48 -7.74 -21.86
N ALA A 115 -9.64 -6.44 -21.86
CA ALA A 115 -10.93 -5.83 -21.58
C ALA A 115 -11.80 -5.86 -22.84
N ASP A 116 -13.11 -6.04 -22.65
CA ASP A 116 -14.06 -5.83 -23.74
C ASP A 116 -14.18 -4.33 -24.10
N ALA A 117 -14.79 -4.02 -25.25
CA ALA A 117 -14.84 -2.65 -25.75
C ALA A 117 -15.63 -1.71 -24.81
N ALA A 118 -16.69 -2.22 -24.17
CA ALA A 118 -17.50 -1.46 -23.23
C ALA A 118 -16.72 -1.19 -21.94
N ALA A 119 -16.03 -2.21 -21.39
CA ALA A 119 -15.19 -2.06 -20.22
C ALA A 119 -14.04 -1.08 -20.46
N MET A 120 -13.41 -1.11 -21.64
CA MET A 120 -12.33 -0.18 -21.98
C MET A 120 -12.84 1.27 -21.99
N ALA A 121 -13.98 1.54 -22.64
CA ALA A 121 -14.56 2.87 -22.68
C ALA A 121 -15.02 3.38 -21.29
N ASN A 122 -15.64 2.50 -20.51
CA ASN A 122 -16.12 2.85 -19.16
C ASN A 122 -14.95 3.01 -18.17
N GLY A 123 -13.89 2.20 -18.28
CA GLY A 123 -12.69 2.32 -17.48
C GLY A 123 -11.97 3.66 -17.70
N GLN A 124 -11.87 4.12 -18.94
CA GLN A 124 -11.32 5.43 -19.25
C GLN A 124 -12.15 6.58 -18.64
N ARG A 125 -13.50 6.48 -18.73
CA ARG A 125 -14.40 7.49 -18.14
C ARG A 125 -14.33 7.51 -16.61
N ALA A 126 -14.24 6.33 -16.01
CA ALA A 126 -14.16 6.17 -14.56
C ALA A 126 -12.73 6.38 -14.00
N ASN A 127 -11.75 6.63 -14.86
CA ASN A 127 -10.34 6.76 -14.52
C ASN A 127 -9.79 5.55 -13.72
N VAL A 128 -10.23 4.34 -14.11
CA VAL A 128 -9.77 3.08 -13.52
C VAL A 128 -8.49 2.62 -14.20
N ASP A 129 -7.45 2.36 -13.44
CA ASP A 129 -6.18 1.82 -13.97
C ASP A 129 -6.34 0.34 -14.29
N MET A 130 -6.01 -0.04 -15.54
CA MET A 130 -6.10 -1.40 -16.05
C MET A 130 -4.75 -1.81 -16.64
N ARG A 131 -4.14 -2.85 -16.09
CA ARG A 131 -2.85 -3.38 -16.51
C ARG A 131 -2.99 -4.81 -17.01
N PHE A 132 -2.34 -5.12 -18.12
CA PHE A 132 -2.47 -6.42 -18.80
C PHE A 132 -1.10 -7.06 -18.97
N TYR A 133 -0.93 -8.24 -18.39
CA TYR A 133 0.33 -8.96 -18.35
C TYR A 133 0.20 -10.34 -19.01
N ARG A 134 1.33 -10.86 -19.48
CA ARG A 134 1.49 -12.24 -19.95
C ARG A 134 2.48 -13.01 -19.09
N VAL A 135 3.35 -12.31 -18.40
CA VAL A 135 4.37 -12.85 -17.51
C VAL A 135 4.06 -12.40 -16.09
N ILE A 136 4.05 -13.33 -15.14
CA ILE A 136 3.67 -13.04 -13.75
C ILE A 136 4.68 -12.12 -13.06
N TYR A 137 5.95 -12.22 -13.41
CA TYR A 137 7.00 -11.39 -12.84
C TYR A 137 6.85 -9.92 -13.20
N ASP A 138 6.41 -9.62 -14.44
CA ASP A 138 6.15 -8.24 -14.86
C ASP A 138 5.02 -7.61 -14.02
N ALA A 139 3.98 -8.40 -13.70
CA ALA A 139 2.89 -7.95 -12.84
C ALA A 139 3.37 -7.70 -11.40
N VAL A 140 4.21 -8.58 -10.86
CA VAL A 140 4.79 -8.45 -9.52
C VAL A 140 5.66 -7.20 -9.43
N ASP A 141 6.59 -7.02 -10.37
CA ASP A 141 7.54 -5.90 -10.39
C ASP A 141 6.82 -4.55 -10.51
N GLU A 142 5.78 -4.46 -11.38
CA GLU A 142 5.04 -3.22 -11.56
C GLU A 142 4.16 -2.87 -10.34
N ILE A 143 3.52 -3.86 -9.70
CA ILE A 143 2.75 -3.65 -8.47
C ILE A 143 3.69 -3.29 -7.31
N GLU A 144 4.87 -3.90 -7.21
CA GLU A 144 5.88 -3.52 -6.22
C GLU A 144 6.37 -2.07 -6.42
N ALA A 145 6.57 -1.65 -7.67
CA ALA A 145 6.90 -0.27 -8.00
C ALA A 145 5.77 0.71 -7.61
N ALA A 146 4.50 0.32 -7.86
CA ALA A 146 3.33 1.10 -7.45
C ALA A 146 3.25 1.24 -5.93
N MET A 147 3.51 0.16 -5.17
CA MET A 147 3.59 0.19 -3.71
C MET A 147 4.67 1.16 -3.21
N LYS A 148 5.87 1.12 -3.80
CA LYS A 148 6.95 2.06 -3.47
C LYS A 148 6.54 3.52 -3.71
N GLY A 149 5.79 3.78 -4.79
CA GLY A 149 5.24 5.10 -5.09
C GLY A 149 4.16 5.59 -4.11
N MET A 150 3.50 4.67 -3.41
CA MET A 150 2.51 5.00 -2.36
C MET A 150 3.17 5.39 -1.03
N LEU A 151 4.42 5.03 -0.80
CA LEU A 151 5.11 5.33 0.46
C LEU A 151 5.35 6.85 0.59
N ALA A 152 5.28 7.35 1.82
CA ALA A 152 5.70 8.70 2.10
C ALA A 152 7.23 8.80 1.91
N PRO A 153 7.76 9.90 1.36
CA PRO A 153 9.20 10.06 1.25
C PRO A 153 9.83 10.01 2.65
N LYS A 154 10.77 9.10 2.84
CA LYS A 154 11.58 9.07 4.06
C LYS A 154 12.65 10.15 3.91
N PHE A 155 12.56 11.18 4.75
CA PHE A 155 13.59 12.23 4.80
C PHE A 155 14.73 11.75 5.70
N GLU A 156 15.92 11.71 5.17
CA GLU A 156 17.14 11.50 5.94
C GLU A 156 17.79 12.87 6.21
N GLU A 157 18.09 13.14 7.48
CA GLU A 157 18.79 14.37 7.83
C GLU A 157 20.27 14.23 7.49
N VAL A 158 20.73 15.06 6.57
CA VAL A 158 22.14 15.13 6.21
C VAL A 158 22.72 16.43 6.75
N VAL A 159 23.71 16.32 7.64
CA VAL A 159 24.45 17.48 8.13
C VAL A 159 25.31 18.02 7.00
N ILE A 160 25.03 19.23 6.53
CA ILE A 160 25.73 19.87 5.40
C ILE A 160 26.90 20.78 5.86
N GLY A 161 26.97 21.10 7.13
CA GLY A 161 28.07 21.89 7.71
C GLY A 161 27.85 22.23 9.17
N HIS A 162 28.94 22.68 9.79
CA HIS A 162 28.93 23.11 11.18
C HIS A 162 29.38 24.58 11.28
N ALA A 163 28.66 25.34 12.10
CA ALA A 163 29.01 26.73 12.38
C ALA A 163 29.09 26.93 13.91
N GLU A 164 30.05 27.74 14.34
CA GLU A 164 30.25 28.10 15.73
C GLU A 164 29.77 29.52 15.97
N VAL A 165 28.92 29.72 16.97
CA VAL A 165 28.49 31.06 17.42
C VAL A 165 29.67 31.76 18.09
N ARG A 166 30.17 32.84 17.48
CA ARG A 166 31.28 33.65 18.02
C ARG A 166 30.78 34.78 18.90
N GLN A 167 29.72 35.47 18.48
CA GLN A 167 29.17 36.60 19.19
C GLN A 167 27.66 36.75 18.97
N THR A 168 26.97 37.26 19.96
CA THR A 168 25.54 37.56 19.86
C THR A 168 25.33 39.06 19.89
N TYR A 169 24.42 39.56 19.05
CA TYR A 169 24.07 40.97 18.94
C TYR A 169 22.56 41.13 19.23
N LYS A 170 22.23 42.13 20.05
CA LYS A 170 20.84 42.53 20.28
C LYS A 170 20.43 43.58 19.28
N VAL A 171 19.48 43.27 18.41
CA VAL A 171 18.92 44.19 17.41
C VAL A 171 17.45 44.47 17.79
N SER A 172 17.11 45.75 17.97
CA SER A 172 15.81 46.18 18.48
C SER A 172 14.62 45.72 17.60
N ALA A 173 14.83 45.54 16.30
CA ALA A 173 13.79 45.16 15.33
C ALA A 173 13.56 43.66 15.20
N ILE A 174 14.59 42.84 15.42
CA ILE A 174 14.58 41.39 15.09
C ILE A 174 14.95 40.51 16.29
N GLY A 175 15.34 41.10 17.41
CA GLY A 175 15.76 40.32 18.59
C GLY A 175 17.26 40.05 18.65
N THR A 176 17.66 38.89 19.14
CA THR A 176 19.07 38.53 19.26
C THR A 176 19.55 37.80 18.01
N VAL A 177 20.57 38.31 17.36
CA VAL A 177 21.20 37.73 16.17
C VAL A 177 22.54 37.13 16.56
N ALA A 178 22.84 35.94 16.04
CA ALA A 178 24.11 35.26 16.28
C ALA A 178 25.08 35.45 15.13
N GLY A 179 26.28 36.00 15.42
CA GLY A 179 27.39 36.02 14.50
C GLY A 179 28.10 34.65 14.53
N CYS A 180 28.02 33.92 13.44
CA CYS A 180 28.55 32.57 13.32
C CYS A 180 29.74 32.48 12.37
N MET A 181 30.68 31.60 12.68
CA MET A 181 31.78 31.23 11.81
C MET A 181 31.59 29.78 11.35
N VAL A 182 31.53 29.54 10.06
CA VAL A 182 31.45 28.20 9.47
C VAL A 182 32.82 27.50 9.65
N LYS A 183 32.79 26.33 10.33
CA LYS A 183 33.99 25.51 10.57
C LYS A 183 34.25 24.53 9.46
N ASP A 184 33.19 23.89 8.97
CA ASP A 184 33.24 22.92 7.88
C ASP A 184 31.94 22.95 7.06
N GLY A 185 32.01 22.40 5.87
CA GLY A 185 30.86 22.31 4.97
C GLY A 185 30.36 23.67 4.49
N LYS A 186 29.02 23.79 4.40
CA LYS A 186 28.35 24.99 3.92
C LYS A 186 27.09 25.27 4.70
N VAL A 187 26.66 26.52 4.78
CA VAL A 187 25.40 26.97 5.32
C VAL A 187 24.55 27.53 4.18
N THR A 188 23.34 27.01 3.99
CA THR A 188 22.39 27.48 2.98
C THR A 188 21.25 28.23 3.65
N ARG A 189 20.68 29.23 2.97
CA ARG A 189 19.63 30.08 3.50
C ARG A 189 18.34 29.29 3.85
N ASP A 190 18.03 28.28 3.07
CA ASP A 190 16.83 27.42 3.25
C ASP A 190 17.11 26.20 4.16
N GLY A 191 18.28 26.15 4.80
CA GLY A 191 18.70 25.07 5.66
C GLY A 191 18.03 25.15 7.03
N LYS A 192 17.67 23.98 7.57
CA LYS A 192 17.30 23.85 8.98
C LYS A 192 18.55 23.86 9.84
N VAL A 193 18.50 24.50 10.99
CA VAL A 193 19.60 24.57 11.95
C VAL A 193 19.20 23.97 13.27
N ARG A 194 20.17 23.31 13.88
CA ARG A 194 20.06 22.75 15.22
C ARG A 194 21.15 23.38 16.09
N ILE A 195 20.74 24.09 17.15
CA ILE A 195 21.65 24.75 18.08
C ILE A 195 21.99 23.77 19.19
N LEU A 196 23.30 23.49 19.33
CA LEU A 196 23.83 22.61 20.37
C LEU A 196 24.59 23.43 21.42
N ARG A 197 24.41 23.05 22.68
CA ARG A 197 25.24 23.52 23.81
C ARG A 197 25.67 22.29 24.61
N ASP A 198 26.93 22.10 24.79
CA ASP A 198 27.51 20.92 25.47
C ASP A 198 27.02 19.59 24.86
N ASN A 199 26.94 19.53 23.53
CA ASN A 199 26.40 18.43 22.74
C ASN A 199 24.88 18.12 22.97
N ILE A 200 24.15 19.01 23.62
CA ILE A 200 22.71 18.90 23.83
C ILE A 200 22.00 19.85 22.87
N VAL A 201 21.03 19.35 22.12
CA VAL A 201 20.17 20.17 21.25
C VAL A 201 19.26 21.02 22.10
N ILE A 202 19.43 22.35 22.03
CA ILE A 202 18.62 23.31 22.77
C ILE A 202 17.56 24.01 21.92
N TYR A 203 17.74 24.01 20.58
CA TYR A 203 16.78 24.62 19.67
C TYR A 203 16.94 24.03 18.27
N GLU A 204 15.82 23.88 17.56
CA GLU A 204 15.74 23.53 16.14
C GLU A 204 14.88 24.57 15.43
N GLY A 205 15.29 25.00 14.24
CA GLY A 205 14.57 26.00 13.47
C GLY A 205 15.17 26.22 12.10
N GLU A 206 14.66 27.23 11.41
CA GLU A 206 15.10 27.67 10.10
C GLU A 206 16.00 28.90 10.23
N ILE A 207 16.87 29.10 9.23
CA ILE A 207 17.72 30.30 9.17
C ILE A 207 16.82 31.47 8.72
N GLY A 208 16.71 32.51 9.53
CA GLY A 208 15.82 33.65 9.27
C GLY A 208 16.36 34.64 8.23
N SER A 209 17.65 34.74 8.04
CA SER A 209 18.28 35.59 7.01
C SER A 209 19.78 35.32 6.94
#